data_18e67c07d6db6ea464fcd394f45e7069
#
_entry.id   18e67c07d6db6ea464fcd394f45e7069
#
_cell.length_a   1.000
_cell.length_b   1.000
_cell.length_c   1.000
_cell.angle_alpha   90.00
_cell.angle_beta   90.00
_cell.angle_gamma   90.00
#
_symmetry.space_group_name_H-M   'P 1'
#
loop_
_entity.id
_entity.type
_entity.pdbx_description
1 polymer ?
#
loop_
_entity_poly.entity_id
_entity_poly.type
_entity_poly.pdbx_seq_one_letter_code
_entity_poly.pdbx_strand_id
1 'polypeptide(L)'
;MYNVLKALIDGGEFMEYKKDYGPEMITGIAKVNGLPVGVVANRQGVLAMQGYPNYPEYRGKGAMGMGGKLYRQGLIKMNEFVTLCGRDRLPIIWVQDTTGIDVDNEAEKAELLGLGQSLIYSIQSTKLPMFEITLRKGTAAAHYVLGGPQGNDNNVFSIGTAATEINVMYGKTAAGAMYSRRLVKDQDSGKDLQ
;
A
#
# COMPACT_ATOMS: atom_id res chain seq x y z
N MET A 1 5.19 3.33 -11.30
CA MET A 1 5.60 2.05 -10.69
C MET A 1 6.13 1.06 -11.73
N TYR A 2 5.42 0.70 -12.81
CA TYR A 2 5.91 -0.30 -13.79
C TYR A 2 7.32 -0.03 -14.35
N ASN A 3 7.70 1.24 -14.58
CA ASN A 3 9.06 1.56 -15.03
C ASN A 3 10.12 1.26 -13.96
N VAL A 4 9.77 1.39 -12.68
CA VAL A 4 10.65 1.02 -11.56
C VAL A 4 10.81 -0.50 -11.52
N LEU A 5 9.69 -1.24 -11.63
CA LEU A 5 9.73 -2.70 -11.66
C LEU A 5 10.58 -3.22 -12.82
N LYS A 6 10.44 -2.65 -14.03
CA LYS A 6 11.27 -3.03 -15.19
C LYS A 6 12.77 -2.85 -14.95
N ALA A 7 13.17 -1.90 -14.11
CA ALA A 7 14.58 -1.70 -13.77
C ALA A 7 15.09 -2.66 -12.68
N LEU A 8 14.16 -3.26 -11.91
CA LEU A 8 14.50 -4.18 -10.82
C LEU A 8 14.52 -5.65 -11.24
N ILE A 9 13.74 -6.01 -12.27
CA ILE A 9 13.53 -7.40 -12.67
C ILE A 9 14.27 -7.74 -13.96
N ASP A 10 14.64 -9.02 -14.10
CA ASP A 10 15.38 -9.52 -15.23
C ASP A 10 14.56 -9.44 -16.52
N GLY A 11 15.14 -8.86 -17.57
CA GLY A 11 14.51 -8.77 -18.89
C GLY A 11 13.18 -8.00 -18.93
N GLY A 12 12.75 -7.44 -17.83
CA GLY A 12 11.44 -6.76 -17.70
C GLY A 12 10.25 -7.71 -17.76
N GLU A 13 10.46 -9.03 -17.67
CA GLU A 13 9.39 -10.03 -17.67
C GLU A 13 8.68 -10.08 -16.31
N PHE A 14 7.37 -9.79 -16.34
CA PHE A 14 6.55 -9.75 -15.15
C PHE A 14 5.22 -10.47 -15.39
N MET A 15 5.01 -11.56 -14.67
CA MET A 15 3.74 -12.29 -14.67
C MET A 15 2.81 -11.70 -13.60
N GLU A 16 1.97 -10.75 -14.01
CA GLU A 16 1.08 -10.03 -13.10
C GLU A 16 -0.10 -10.88 -12.64
N TYR A 17 -0.34 -10.90 -11.32
CA TYR A 17 -1.45 -11.59 -10.69
C TYR A 17 -2.63 -10.64 -10.50
N LYS A 18 -3.83 -11.03 -10.96
CA LYS A 18 -5.09 -10.28 -10.80
C LYS A 18 -4.98 -8.78 -11.17
N LYS A 19 -4.43 -8.48 -12.34
CA LYS A 19 -4.13 -7.12 -12.80
C LYS A 19 -5.29 -6.14 -12.65
N ASP A 20 -6.52 -6.57 -12.97
CA ASP A 20 -7.71 -5.72 -13.00
C ASP A 20 -8.49 -5.70 -11.67
N TYR A 21 -8.07 -6.49 -10.68
CA TYR A 21 -8.65 -6.50 -9.34
C TYR A 21 -7.72 -5.77 -8.37
N GLY A 22 -8.25 -4.79 -7.62
CA GLY A 22 -7.43 -3.93 -6.77
C GLY A 22 -6.28 -3.27 -7.56
N PRO A 23 -6.58 -2.47 -8.61
CA PRO A 23 -5.57 -1.98 -9.54
C PRO A 23 -4.58 -0.98 -8.94
N GLU A 24 -4.85 -0.49 -7.72
CA GLU A 24 -3.88 0.30 -6.94
C GLU A 24 -2.68 -0.52 -6.49
N MET A 25 -2.84 -1.85 -6.43
CA MET A 25 -1.78 -2.77 -6.10
C MET A 25 -1.34 -3.57 -7.32
N ILE A 26 -0.04 -3.73 -7.47
CA ILE A 26 0.61 -4.59 -8.46
C ILE A 26 1.16 -5.79 -7.69
N THR A 27 0.76 -6.98 -8.09
CA THR A 27 1.27 -8.24 -7.54
C THR A 27 1.64 -9.16 -8.69
N GLY A 28 2.72 -9.88 -8.58
CA GLY A 28 3.12 -10.79 -9.64
C GLY A 28 4.45 -11.48 -9.38
N ILE A 29 4.82 -12.37 -10.26
CA ILE A 29 6.06 -13.13 -10.20
C ILE A 29 7.04 -12.60 -11.25
N ALA A 30 8.27 -12.44 -10.85
CA ALA A 30 9.38 -12.01 -11.70
C ALA A 30 10.64 -12.82 -11.39
N LYS A 31 11.72 -12.53 -12.12
CA LYS A 31 13.06 -12.99 -11.75
C LYS A 31 13.95 -11.80 -11.39
N VAL A 32 14.79 -11.98 -10.40
CA VAL A 32 15.83 -11.04 -10.03
C VAL A 32 17.15 -11.83 -9.94
N ASN A 33 18.09 -11.51 -10.80
CA ASN A 33 19.34 -12.24 -10.95
C ASN A 33 19.12 -13.76 -11.12
N GLY A 34 18.15 -14.13 -11.94
CA GLY A 34 17.76 -15.52 -12.23
C GLY A 34 16.88 -16.20 -11.18
N LEU A 35 16.70 -15.62 -10.00
CA LEU A 35 15.90 -16.17 -8.92
C LEU A 35 14.44 -15.75 -9.03
N PRO A 36 13.47 -16.69 -8.97
CA PRO A 36 12.07 -16.34 -8.96
C PRO A 36 11.68 -15.68 -7.64
N VAL A 37 10.94 -14.57 -7.72
CA VAL A 37 10.50 -13.78 -6.58
C VAL A 37 9.04 -13.32 -6.77
N GLY A 38 8.31 -13.22 -5.68
CA GLY A 38 7.07 -12.47 -5.64
C GLY A 38 7.36 -10.97 -5.54
N VAL A 39 6.62 -10.16 -6.26
CA VAL A 39 6.71 -8.70 -6.20
C VAL A 39 5.36 -8.13 -5.80
N VAL A 40 5.36 -7.27 -4.81
CA VAL A 40 4.19 -6.50 -4.37
C VAL A 40 4.56 -5.02 -4.44
N ALA A 41 3.80 -4.24 -5.20
CA ALA A 41 4.04 -2.80 -5.33
C ALA A 41 2.73 -2.03 -5.41
N ASN A 42 2.74 -0.76 -5.01
CA ASN A 42 1.57 0.09 -5.18
C ASN A 42 1.74 1.08 -6.34
N ARG A 43 0.62 1.43 -6.98
CA ARG A 43 0.59 2.44 -8.04
C ARG A 43 0.32 3.83 -7.46
N GLN A 44 0.70 4.84 -8.22
CA GLN A 44 0.37 6.24 -7.95
C GLN A 44 -0.58 6.80 -9.01
N GLY A 45 -1.18 7.94 -8.73
CA GLY A 45 -2.08 8.65 -9.63
C GLY A 45 -3.55 8.30 -9.42
N VAL A 46 -4.40 8.85 -10.27
CA VAL A 46 -5.83 8.55 -10.27
C VAL A 46 -6.06 7.28 -11.10
N LEU A 47 -6.76 6.33 -10.53
CA LEU A 47 -6.96 5.01 -11.13
C LEU A 47 -8.45 4.74 -11.33
N ALA A 48 -8.81 4.27 -12.53
CA ALA A 48 -10.14 3.73 -12.76
C ALA A 48 -10.27 2.39 -12.02
N MET A 49 -11.30 2.28 -11.19
CA MET A 49 -11.62 1.08 -10.42
C MET A 49 -12.84 0.38 -11.00
N GLN A 50 -12.88 -0.94 -10.90
CA GLN A 50 -14.10 -1.70 -11.19
C GLN A 50 -15.03 -1.64 -9.97
N GLY A 51 -15.96 -0.72 -9.99
CA GLY A 51 -16.82 -0.43 -8.86
C GLY A 51 -16.19 0.56 -7.87
N TYR A 52 -16.85 0.75 -6.74
CA TYR A 52 -16.31 1.58 -5.67
C TYR A 52 -15.11 0.88 -5.02
N PRO A 53 -14.01 1.57 -4.71
CA PRO A 53 -12.78 0.92 -4.25
C PRO A 53 -12.94 -0.02 -3.05
N ASN A 54 -13.87 0.31 -2.15
CA ASN A 54 -14.15 -0.48 -0.95
C ASN A 54 -15.35 -1.43 -1.09
N TYR A 55 -16.15 -1.26 -2.16
CA TYR A 55 -17.37 -2.05 -2.42
C TYR A 55 -17.38 -2.54 -3.87
N PRO A 56 -16.78 -3.72 -4.14
CA PRO A 56 -16.71 -4.25 -5.51
C PRO A 56 -18.08 -4.55 -6.13
N GLU A 57 -19.10 -4.81 -5.31
CA GLU A 57 -20.49 -4.98 -5.74
C GLU A 57 -21.17 -3.68 -6.18
N TYR A 58 -20.63 -2.53 -5.78
CA TYR A 58 -21.16 -1.22 -6.14
C TYR A 58 -20.64 -0.84 -7.54
N ARG A 59 -21.31 -1.29 -8.57
CA ARG A 59 -20.98 -0.99 -9.97
C ARG A 59 -21.44 0.40 -10.37
N GLY A 60 -20.95 1.43 -9.68
CA GLY A 60 -21.12 2.82 -10.09
C GLY A 60 -20.24 3.13 -11.31
N LYS A 61 -20.79 3.82 -12.31
CA LYS A 61 -19.99 4.32 -13.43
C LYS A 61 -18.91 5.26 -12.90
N GLY A 62 -17.64 4.95 -13.15
CA GLY A 62 -16.54 5.87 -12.95
C GLY A 62 -16.03 6.02 -11.53
N ALA A 63 -16.10 4.99 -10.71
CA ALA A 63 -15.40 5.00 -9.43
C ALA A 63 -13.89 5.17 -9.66
N MET A 64 -13.34 6.25 -9.11
CA MET A 64 -11.93 6.59 -9.22
C MET A 64 -11.27 6.38 -7.86
N GLY A 65 -10.20 5.58 -7.84
CA GLY A 65 -9.34 5.42 -6.68
C GLY A 65 -8.10 6.29 -6.78
N MET A 66 -7.58 6.68 -5.63
CA MET A 66 -6.30 7.39 -5.53
C MET A 66 -5.19 6.37 -5.34
N GLY A 67 -4.28 6.29 -6.30
CA GLY A 67 -3.06 5.52 -6.14
C GLY A 67 -2.24 6.02 -4.94
N GLY A 68 -1.54 5.10 -4.30
CA GLY A 68 -0.87 5.38 -3.03
C GLY A 68 -1.73 5.11 -1.79
N LYS A 69 -3.05 5.06 -1.92
CA LYS A 69 -3.95 4.55 -0.88
C LYS A 69 -4.19 3.05 -1.04
N LEU A 70 -4.45 2.38 0.07
CA LEU A 70 -4.86 0.98 0.10
C LEU A 70 -6.37 0.89 0.28
N TYR A 71 -7.00 0.08 -0.54
CA TYR A 71 -8.43 -0.20 -0.53
C TYR A 71 -8.71 -1.68 -0.29
N ARG A 72 -9.97 -2.01 -0.10
CA ARG A 72 -10.42 -3.36 0.22
C ARG A 72 -9.92 -4.42 -0.77
N GLN A 73 -10.08 -4.17 -2.08
CA GLN A 73 -9.66 -5.13 -3.10
C GLN A 73 -8.14 -5.34 -3.13
N GLY A 74 -7.36 -4.28 -2.96
CA GLY A 74 -5.91 -4.35 -2.90
C GLY A 74 -5.42 -5.15 -1.69
N LEU A 75 -6.02 -4.95 -0.51
CA LEU A 75 -5.69 -5.72 0.69
C LEU A 75 -6.00 -7.20 0.52
N ILE A 76 -7.16 -7.56 -0.04
CA ILE A 76 -7.52 -8.95 -0.34
C ILE A 76 -6.52 -9.56 -1.34
N LYS A 77 -6.24 -8.86 -2.44
CA LYS A 77 -5.29 -9.30 -3.48
C LYS A 77 -3.91 -9.59 -2.92
N MET A 78 -3.39 -8.67 -2.09
CA MET A 78 -2.09 -8.84 -1.45
C MET A 78 -2.08 -10.04 -0.50
N ASN A 79 -3.12 -10.22 0.31
CA ASN A 79 -3.23 -11.33 1.25
C ASN A 79 -3.21 -12.68 0.52
N GLU A 80 -4.00 -12.81 -0.55
CA GLU A 80 -3.98 -14.01 -1.39
C GLU A 80 -2.60 -14.25 -2.02
N PHE A 81 -1.99 -13.19 -2.56
CA PHE A 81 -0.70 -13.29 -3.23
C PHE A 81 0.44 -13.67 -2.27
N VAL A 82 0.49 -13.09 -1.07
CA VAL A 82 1.45 -13.46 -0.01
C VAL A 82 1.28 -14.94 0.36
N THR A 83 0.04 -15.40 0.49
CA THR A 83 -0.27 -16.81 0.78
C THR A 83 0.22 -17.73 -0.35
N LEU A 84 0.04 -17.34 -1.62
CA LEU A 84 0.58 -18.08 -2.78
C LEU A 84 2.11 -18.14 -2.75
N CYS A 85 2.77 -17.01 -2.50
CA CYS A 85 4.22 -16.98 -2.34
C CYS A 85 4.68 -17.89 -1.20
N GLY A 86 3.95 -17.92 -0.09
CA GLY A 86 4.20 -18.81 1.04
C GLY A 86 4.17 -20.29 0.65
N ARG A 87 3.13 -20.68 -0.08
CA ARG A 87 2.97 -22.06 -0.60
C ARG A 87 4.12 -22.46 -1.54
N ASP A 88 4.46 -21.55 -2.45
CA ASP A 88 5.44 -21.82 -3.51
C ASP A 88 6.89 -21.46 -3.10
N ARG A 89 7.08 -21.03 -1.84
CA ARG A 89 8.36 -20.64 -1.24
C ARG A 89 9.11 -19.56 -2.02
N LEU A 90 8.38 -18.57 -2.53
CA LEU A 90 8.94 -17.43 -3.27
C LEU A 90 9.27 -16.30 -2.31
N PRO A 91 10.53 -15.84 -2.19
CA PRO A 91 10.88 -14.61 -1.50
C PRO A 91 10.05 -13.43 -2.05
N ILE A 92 9.74 -12.45 -1.22
CA ILE A 92 8.88 -11.32 -1.63
C ILE A 92 9.67 -10.02 -1.60
N ILE A 93 9.55 -9.24 -2.67
CA ILE A 93 10.05 -7.87 -2.76
C ILE A 93 8.85 -6.93 -2.70
N TRP A 94 8.85 -6.07 -1.69
CA TRP A 94 7.88 -5.00 -1.51
C TRP A 94 8.44 -3.70 -2.07
N VAL A 95 7.70 -3.03 -2.95
CA VAL A 95 8.09 -1.71 -3.50
C VAL A 95 6.98 -0.73 -3.22
N GLN A 96 7.20 0.14 -2.24
CA GLN A 96 6.15 1.02 -1.75
C GLN A 96 6.39 2.50 -2.03
N ASP A 97 5.29 3.19 -2.25
CA ASP A 97 5.16 4.65 -2.29
C ASP A 97 3.73 4.97 -1.83
N THR A 98 3.47 4.81 -0.53
CA THR A 98 2.11 4.79 0.02
C THR A 98 1.81 5.99 0.90
N THR A 99 0.60 6.52 0.79
CA THR A 99 0.10 7.63 1.61
C THR A 99 -0.80 7.18 2.76
N GLY A 100 -1.23 5.93 2.77
CA GLY A 100 -2.07 5.41 3.85
C GLY A 100 -3.08 4.37 3.39
N ILE A 101 -3.76 3.77 4.36
CA ILE A 101 -4.99 3.00 4.13
C ILE A 101 -6.13 4.01 4.02
N ASP A 102 -7.12 3.72 3.18
CA ASP A 102 -8.30 4.59 3.07
C ASP A 102 -9.05 4.68 4.39
N VAL A 103 -9.54 5.88 4.72
CA VAL A 103 -10.19 6.18 6.00
C VAL A 103 -11.42 7.03 5.77
N ASP A 104 -12.58 6.46 5.96
CA ASP A 104 -13.88 7.11 6.04
C ASP A 104 -14.91 6.10 6.58
N ASN A 105 -16.16 6.50 6.72
CA ASN A 105 -17.23 5.61 7.17
C ASN A 105 -17.39 4.39 6.24
N GLU A 106 -17.17 4.56 4.95
CA GLU A 106 -17.28 3.49 3.96
C GLU A 106 -16.10 2.51 4.06
N ALA A 107 -14.89 3.04 4.32
CA ALA A 107 -13.71 2.23 4.58
C ALA A 107 -13.86 1.37 5.85
N GLU A 108 -14.43 1.94 6.90
CA GLU A 108 -14.72 1.19 8.15
C GLU A 108 -15.74 0.08 7.93
N LYS A 109 -16.84 0.37 7.23
CA LYS A 109 -17.85 -0.64 6.87
C LYS A 109 -17.28 -1.74 5.96
N ALA A 110 -16.28 -1.39 5.14
CA ALA A 110 -15.57 -2.34 4.27
C ALA A 110 -14.51 -3.17 5.01
N GLU A 111 -14.40 -3.02 6.33
CA GLU A 111 -13.52 -3.81 7.21
C GLU A 111 -12.02 -3.71 6.86
N LEU A 112 -11.56 -2.54 6.37
CA LEU A 112 -10.19 -2.37 5.92
C LEU A 112 -9.16 -2.68 7.02
N LEU A 113 -9.46 -2.34 8.27
CA LEU A 113 -8.59 -2.62 9.40
C LEU A 113 -8.42 -4.14 9.62
N GLY A 114 -9.51 -4.89 9.57
CA GLY A 114 -9.50 -6.35 9.69
C GLY A 114 -8.74 -7.03 8.53
N LEU A 115 -8.90 -6.51 7.31
CA LEU A 115 -8.15 -6.98 6.15
C LEU A 115 -6.65 -6.67 6.26
N GLY A 116 -6.29 -5.49 6.79
CA GLY A 116 -4.91 -5.13 7.09
C GLY A 116 -4.29 -6.08 8.13
N GLN A 117 -5.01 -6.39 9.20
CA GLN A 117 -4.60 -7.37 10.20
C GLN A 117 -4.40 -8.76 9.59
N SER A 118 -5.33 -9.21 8.74
CA SER A 118 -5.24 -10.49 8.04
C SER A 118 -3.99 -10.56 7.15
N LEU A 119 -3.66 -9.47 6.45
CA LEU A 119 -2.45 -9.39 5.63
C LEU A 119 -1.18 -9.49 6.48
N ILE A 120 -1.10 -8.76 7.60
CA ILE A 120 0.03 -8.85 8.54
C ILE A 120 0.19 -10.28 9.05
N TYR A 121 -0.91 -10.94 9.41
CA TYR A 121 -0.88 -12.33 9.85
C TYR A 121 -0.31 -13.25 8.77
N SER A 122 -0.73 -13.09 7.52
CA SER A 122 -0.21 -13.87 6.38
C SER A 122 1.27 -13.62 6.15
N ILE A 123 1.73 -12.35 6.21
CA ILE A 123 3.13 -11.98 6.12
C ILE A 123 3.96 -12.71 7.19
N GLN A 124 3.54 -12.62 8.44
CA GLN A 124 4.25 -13.24 9.57
C GLN A 124 4.26 -14.77 9.50
N SER A 125 3.20 -15.36 8.96
CA SER A 125 3.03 -16.82 8.90
C SER A 125 3.82 -17.49 7.79
N THR A 126 4.18 -16.78 6.73
CA THR A 126 4.84 -17.37 5.55
C THR A 126 6.28 -17.81 5.79
N LYS A 127 6.98 -17.21 6.75
CA LYS A 127 8.39 -17.52 7.06
C LYS A 127 9.33 -17.40 5.85
N LEU A 128 9.05 -16.48 4.96
CA LEU A 128 9.84 -16.23 3.74
C LEU A 128 10.75 -15.01 3.92
N PRO A 129 11.95 -15.01 3.31
CA PRO A 129 12.74 -13.79 3.20
C PRO A 129 11.95 -12.71 2.46
N MET A 130 11.88 -11.53 3.05
CA MET A 130 11.21 -10.37 2.47
C MET A 130 12.15 -9.18 2.43
N PHE A 131 12.02 -8.37 1.38
CA PHE A 131 12.83 -7.18 1.14
C PHE A 131 11.91 -6.01 0.88
N GLU A 132 12.19 -4.86 1.46
CA GLU A 132 11.34 -3.69 1.32
C GLU A 132 12.12 -2.54 0.67
N ILE A 133 11.49 -1.86 -0.29
CA ILE A 133 12.01 -0.67 -0.98
C ILE A 133 10.97 0.43 -0.86
N THR A 134 11.27 1.47 -0.08
CA THR A 134 10.44 2.67 -0.01
C THR A 134 10.97 3.72 -0.99
N LEU A 135 10.17 4.05 -2.03
CA LEU A 135 10.59 4.99 -3.07
C LEU A 135 10.49 6.44 -2.61
N ARG A 136 9.35 6.84 -2.05
CA ARG A 136 9.08 8.19 -1.55
C ARG A 136 8.38 8.16 -0.21
N LYS A 137 7.16 7.66 -0.17
CA LYS A 137 6.29 7.73 1.00
C LYS A 137 6.04 6.37 1.60
N GLY A 138 6.29 6.27 2.90
CA GLY A 138 5.87 5.15 3.73
C GLY A 138 5.08 5.68 4.92
N THR A 139 3.74 5.67 4.84
CA THR A 139 2.93 6.36 5.85
C THR A 139 2.17 5.39 6.73
N ALA A 140 2.36 5.52 8.02
CA ALA A 140 1.60 4.88 9.11
C ALA A 140 1.31 3.38 8.88
N ALA A 141 0.08 2.96 9.11
CA ALA A 141 -0.35 1.58 8.98
C ALA A 141 -0.14 0.99 7.57
N ALA A 142 -0.20 1.81 6.51
CA ALA A 142 0.06 1.32 5.17
C ALA A 142 1.52 0.90 4.97
N HIS A 143 2.49 1.67 5.50
CA HIS A 143 3.89 1.26 5.52
C HIS A 143 4.08 -0.06 6.26
N TYR A 144 3.38 -0.20 7.38
CA TYR A 144 3.41 -1.40 8.21
C TYR A 144 2.92 -2.65 7.45
N VAL A 145 1.78 -2.56 6.74
CA VAL A 145 1.17 -3.69 6.01
C VAL A 145 1.82 -3.96 4.66
N LEU A 146 2.62 -3.05 4.12
CA LEU A 146 3.37 -3.23 2.88
C LEU A 146 4.79 -3.77 3.11
N GLY A 147 4.95 -4.62 4.09
CA GLY A 147 6.22 -5.29 4.36
C GLY A 147 7.25 -4.43 5.11
N GLY A 148 6.83 -3.30 5.65
CA GLY A 148 7.70 -2.45 6.47
C GLY A 148 8.30 -3.21 7.66
N PRO A 149 9.54 -2.88 8.08
CA PRO A 149 10.33 -3.70 9.00
C PRO A 149 9.68 -3.89 10.38
N GLN A 150 8.88 -2.95 10.84
CA GLN A 150 8.21 -3.06 12.15
C GLN A 150 6.99 -4.00 12.15
N GLY A 151 6.45 -4.30 10.97
CA GLY A 151 5.30 -5.19 10.79
C GLY A 151 5.66 -6.54 10.20
N ASN A 152 6.94 -6.82 10.00
CA ASN A 152 7.38 -7.95 9.22
C ASN A 152 8.68 -8.54 9.79
N ASP A 153 8.55 -9.55 10.64
CA ASP A 153 9.70 -10.28 11.22
C ASP A 153 10.50 -11.06 10.17
N ASN A 154 9.97 -11.23 8.97
CA ASN A 154 10.63 -11.88 7.85
C ASN A 154 11.44 -10.88 6.98
N ASN A 155 11.40 -9.58 7.33
CA ASN A 155 12.16 -8.55 6.62
C ASN A 155 13.66 -8.74 6.82
N VAL A 156 14.38 -8.96 5.72
CA VAL A 156 15.85 -9.13 5.74
C VAL A 156 16.55 -7.78 5.73
N PHE A 157 16.06 -6.85 4.92
CA PHE A 157 16.48 -5.45 4.90
C PHE A 157 15.45 -4.54 4.23
N SER A 158 15.54 -3.26 4.54
CA SER A 158 14.77 -2.18 3.91
C SER A 158 15.71 -1.17 3.28
N ILE A 159 15.33 -0.69 2.10
CA ILE A 159 16.06 0.34 1.36
C ILE A 159 15.14 1.56 1.15
N GLY A 160 15.66 2.75 1.48
CA GLY A 160 15.04 4.01 1.11
C GLY A 160 15.80 4.69 -0.03
N THR A 161 15.09 5.40 -0.89
CA THR A 161 15.72 6.34 -1.85
C THR A 161 16.05 7.66 -1.16
N ALA A 162 16.77 8.56 -1.83
CA ALA A 162 17.03 9.90 -1.30
C ALA A 162 15.76 10.76 -1.08
N ALA A 163 14.62 10.35 -1.67
CA ALA A 163 13.33 11.03 -1.51
C ALA A 163 12.41 10.32 -0.50
N THR A 164 12.93 9.36 0.26
CA THR A 164 12.11 8.58 1.20
C THR A 164 11.72 9.41 2.42
N GLU A 165 10.43 9.42 2.70
CA GLU A 165 9.82 9.99 3.89
C GLU A 165 8.95 8.92 4.56
N ILE A 166 9.31 8.52 5.79
CA ILE A 166 8.52 7.60 6.61
C ILE A 166 7.92 8.38 7.77
N ASN A 167 6.61 8.47 7.80
CA ASN A 167 5.87 9.26 8.76
C ASN A 167 4.64 8.52 9.30
N VAL A 168 4.25 8.82 10.53
CA VAL A 168 2.92 8.43 11.02
C VAL A 168 1.83 9.27 10.33
N MET A 169 2.08 10.57 10.15
CA MET A 169 1.15 11.52 9.56
C MET A 169 1.91 12.73 8.98
N TYR A 170 1.46 13.25 7.84
CA TYR A 170 2.05 14.46 7.27
C TYR A 170 1.74 15.69 8.11
N GLY A 171 2.68 16.65 8.17
CA GLY A 171 2.59 17.84 9.02
C GLY A 171 1.28 18.61 8.89
N LYS A 172 0.79 18.86 7.68
CA LYS A 172 -0.50 19.53 7.45
C LYS A 172 -1.68 18.75 8.00
N THR A 173 -1.69 17.42 7.82
CA THR A 173 -2.74 16.54 8.34
C THR A 173 -2.67 16.47 9.87
N ALA A 174 -1.45 16.38 10.42
CA ALA A 174 -1.22 16.38 11.86
C ALA A 174 -1.69 17.70 12.50
N ALA A 175 -1.33 18.84 11.90
CA ALA A 175 -1.79 20.15 12.35
C ALA A 175 -3.33 20.26 12.30
N GLY A 176 -3.95 19.81 11.20
CA GLY A 176 -5.41 19.77 11.07
C GLY A 176 -6.05 18.88 12.15
N ALA A 177 -5.51 17.71 12.41
CA ALA A 177 -6.04 16.80 13.43
C ALA A 177 -5.89 17.37 14.86
N MET A 178 -4.74 17.96 15.17
CA MET A 178 -4.45 18.47 16.53
C MET A 178 -5.13 19.81 16.84
N TYR A 179 -5.24 20.67 15.83
CA TYR A 179 -5.66 22.06 16.00
C TYR A 179 -7.00 22.39 15.32
N SER A 180 -7.72 21.43 14.75
CA SER A 180 -8.98 21.65 14.02
C SER A 180 -9.98 22.53 14.81
N ARG A 181 -10.16 22.25 16.11
CA ARG A 181 -11.08 23.03 16.97
C ARG A 181 -10.61 24.48 17.20
N ARG A 182 -9.30 24.73 17.21
CA ARG A 182 -8.74 26.08 17.34
C ARG A 182 -8.84 26.84 16.03
N LEU A 183 -8.53 26.18 14.90
CA LEU A 183 -8.63 26.75 13.56
C LEU A 183 -10.04 27.23 13.25
N VAL A 184 -11.07 26.44 13.58
CA VAL A 184 -12.48 26.85 13.42
C VAL A 184 -12.80 28.06 14.30
N LYS A 185 -12.38 28.05 15.56
CA LYS A 185 -12.65 29.14 16.51
C LYS A 185 -11.93 30.44 16.13
N ASP A 186 -10.73 30.33 15.56
CA ASP A 186 -9.94 31.50 15.14
C ASP A 186 -10.45 32.06 13.80
N GLN A 187 -10.97 31.24 12.90
CA GLN A 187 -11.68 31.67 11.68
C GLN A 187 -12.96 32.44 12.03
N ASP A 188 -13.76 31.94 12.99
CA ASP A 188 -14.97 32.62 13.47
C ASP A 188 -14.66 33.94 14.21
N SER A 189 -13.44 34.05 14.77
CA SER A 189 -13.00 35.30 15.46
C SER A 189 -12.25 36.28 14.56
N GLY A 190 -12.05 35.95 13.28
CA GLY A 190 -11.34 36.80 12.31
C GLY A 190 -9.85 37.00 12.60
N LYS A 191 -9.25 36.10 13.38
CA LYS A 191 -7.81 36.10 13.66
C LYS A 191 -7.10 35.16 12.68
N ASP A 192 -6.33 35.72 11.76
CA ASP A 192 -5.39 34.96 10.96
C ASP A 192 -4.30 34.37 11.86
N LEU A 193 -4.12 33.06 11.76
CA LEU A 193 -2.99 32.37 12.36
C LEU A 193 -1.72 32.73 11.55
N GLN A 194 -0.89 33.59 12.09
CA GLN A 194 0.50 33.75 11.64
C GLN A 194 1.38 32.64 12.19
#